data_f7985313aadeaf50ec3c6295d6771983
#
_entry.id   f7985313aadeaf50ec3c6295d6771983
#
_cell.length_a   1.000
_cell.length_b   1.000
_cell.length_c   1.000
_cell.angle_alpha   90.00
_cell.angle_beta   90.00
_cell.angle_gamma   90.00
#
_symmetry.space_group_name_H-M   'P 1'
#
loop_
_entity.id
_entity.type
_entity.pdbx_description
1 polymer ?
#
loop_
_entity_poly.entity_id
_entity_poly.type
_entity_poly.pdbx_seq_one_letter_code
_entity_poly.pdbx_strand_id
1 'polypeptide(L)'
;SYLPEDSRTAGAVRLLLHSWREKKSWKENRELLIEEFGGENFTDAPLNIAFTLMGLLYGEGFTERLLITTDCGYDTDCTCATIASIMGILYGTSYLDEQWVKPLGEKILVSSPIYGFDVPKTIGELTERSIRAAKLAAAVYEAAPDKGIFSVNRETDREITLLPEGSFAC
;
A
#
# COMPACT_ATOMS: atom_id res chain seq x y z
N SER A 1 9.91 13.39 -7.09
CA SER A 1 9.19 12.16 -7.42
C SER A 1 10.20 11.07 -7.79
N TYR A 2 9.98 9.86 -7.30
CA TYR A 2 10.78 8.68 -7.71
C TYR A 2 10.23 8.02 -8.98
N LEU A 3 9.05 8.45 -9.45
CA LEU A 3 8.47 7.98 -10.70
C LEU A 3 8.90 8.89 -11.85
N PRO A 4 9.22 8.33 -13.04
CA PRO A 4 9.41 9.12 -14.25
C PRO A 4 8.16 9.98 -14.53
N GLU A 5 8.35 11.25 -14.82
CA GLU A 5 7.24 12.20 -14.97
C GLU A 5 6.28 11.85 -16.11
N ASP A 6 6.78 11.23 -17.16
CA ASP A 6 6.05 10.78 -18.35
C ASP A 6 5.42 9.39 -18.22
N SER A 7 5.62 8.70 -17.06
CA SER A 7 5.03 7.38 -16.85
C SER A 7 3.52 7.45 -16.69
N ARG A 8 2.80 6.44 -17.18
CA ARG A 8 1.35 6.29 -17.00
C ARG A 8 0.97 6.30 -15.52
N THR A 9 1.77 5.69 -14.66
CA THR A 9 1.54 5.69 -13.21
C THR A 9 1.60 7.10 -12.64
N ALA A 10 2.61 7.90 -13.01
CA ALA A 10 2.70 9.28 -12.57
C ALA A 10 1.52 10.11 -13.09
N GLY A 11 1.06 9.88 -14.32
CA GLY A 11 -0.14 10.48 -14.89
C GLY A 11 -1.39 10.19 -14.07
N ALA A 12 -1.64 8.90 -13.76
CA ALA A 12 -2.81 8.48 -12.98
C ALA A 12 -2.79 9.09 -11.55
N VAL A 13 -1.64 9.10 -10.90
CA VAL A 13 -1.50 9.71 -9.56
C VAL A 13 -1.72 11.22 -9.63
N ARG A 14 -1.19 11.92 -10.63
CA ARG A 14 -1.43 13.37 -10.81
C ARG A 14 -2.92 13.68 -11.01
N LEU A 15 -3.62 12.93 -11.87
CA LEU A 15 -5.05 13.12 -12.10
C LEU A 15 -5.85 12.91 -10.82
N LEU A 16 -5.56 11.81 -10.07
CA LEU A 16 -6.17 11.53 -8.78
C LEU A 16 -6.01 12.72 -7.81
N LEU A 17 -4.78 13.17 -7.62
CA LEU A 17 -4.47 14.26 -6.68
C LEU A 17 -5.08 15.59 -7.11
N HIS A 18 -5.10 15.89 -8.41
CA HIS A 18 -5.73 17.09 -8.94
C HIS A 18 -7.24 17.10 -8.64
N SER A 19 -7.94 16.02 -9.01
CA SER A 19 -9.38 15.88 -8.78
C SER A 19 -9.75 15.89 -7.29
N TRP A 20 -8.91 15.30 -6.43
CA TRP A 20 -9.08 15.34 -4.98
C TRP A 20 -8.96 16.78 -4.43
N ARG A 21 -7.97 17.56 -4.89
CA ARG A 21 -7.80 18.97 -4.51
C ARG A 21 -8.97 19.84 -4.98
N GLU A 22 -9.56 19.52 -6.12
CA GLU A 22 -10.78 20.15 -6.61
C GLU A 22 -12.05 19.73 -5.87
N LYS A 23 -11.91 18.91 -4.82
CA LYS A 23 -13.03 18.42 -3.99
C LYS A 23 -14.06 17.58 -4.76
N LYS A 24 -13.67 16.96 -5.87
CA LYS A 24 -14.52 15.96 -6.53
C LYS A 24 -14.70 14.75 -5.60
N SER A 25 -15.86 14.12 -5.66
CA SER A 25 -16.09 12.87 -4.94
C SER A 25 -15.19 11.76 -5.46
N TRP A 26 -14.95 10.73 -4.66
CA TRP A 26 -14.16 9.59 -5.11
C TRP A 26 -14.78 8.87 -6.32
N LYS A 27 -16.11 8.90 -6.45
CA LYS A 27 -16.82 8.32 -7.60
C LYS A 27 -16.54 9.09 -8.89
N GLU A 28 -16.61 10.42 -8.85
CA GLU A 28 -16.29 11.26 -10.00
C GLU A 28 -14.82 11.10 -10.39
N ASN A 29 -13.93 11.05 -9.39
CA ASN A 29 -12.50 10.86 -9.64
C ASN A 29 -12.20 9.47 -10.24
N ARG A 30 -12.90 8.42 -9.77
CA ARG A 30 -12.84 7.07 -10.34
C ARG A 30 -13.19 7.07 -11.83
N GLU A 31 -14.29 7.70 -12.21
CA GLU A 31 -14.72 7.74 -13.62
C GLU A 31 -13.70 8.46 -14.51
N LEU A 32 -13.13 9.58 -14.05
CA LEU A 32 -12.06 10.28 -14.76
C LEU A 32 -10.81 9.41 -14.94
N LEU A 33 -10.44 8.66 -13.92
CA LEU A 33 -9.30 7.74 -14.00
C LEU A 33 -9.55 6.59 -14.98
N ILE A 34 -10.77 6.06 -15.01
CA ILE A 34 -11.13 4.99 -15.97
C ILE A 34 -11.16 5.54 -17.39
N GLU A 35 -11.70 6.73 -17.62
CA GLU A 35 -11.74 7.37 -18.93
C GLU A 35 -10.33 7.55 -19.52
N GLU A 36 -9.36 7.99 -18.71
CA GLU A 36 -8.01 8.32 -19.18
C GLU A 36 -7.06 7.10 -19.16
N PHE A 37 -7.16 6.23 -18.16
CA PHE A 37 -6.19 5.15 -17.91
C PHE A 37 -6.80 3.75 -17.96
N GLY A 38 -8.11 3.62 -18.06
CA GLY A 38 -8.83 2.35 -18.09
C GLY A 38 -8.57 1.55 -19.36
N GLY A 39 -8.88 0.25 -19.30
CA GLY A 39 -8.75 -0.67 -20.42
C GLY A 39 -9.27 -2.05 -20.06
N GLU A 40 -9.13 -3.01 -20.98
CA GLU A 40 -9.60 -4.39 -20.79
C GLU A 40 -8.77 -5.17 -19.76
N ASN A 41 -7.54 -4.74 -19.52
CA ASN A 41 -6.65 -5.37 -18.55
C ASN A 41 -6.95 -4.89 -17.12
N PHE A 42 -7.71 -5.66 -16.36
CA PHE A 42 -8.07 -5.34 -14.97
C PHE A 42 -6.85 -5.31 -14.02
N THR A 43 -5.71 -5.92 -14.39
CA THR A 43 -4.49 -5.92 -13.57
C THR A 43 -3.53 -4.79 -13.91
N ASP A 44 -3.95 -3.80 -14.73
CA ASP A 44 -3.09 -2.68 -15.15
C ASP A 44 -2.64 -1.84 -13.95
N ALA A 45 -1.33 -1.84 -13.70
CA ALA A 45 -0.75 -1.27 -12.49
C ALA A 45 -1.03 0.23 -12.29
N PRO A 46 -0.92 1.12 -13.31
CA PRO A 46 -1.19 2.55 -13.14
C PRO A 46 -2.54 2.86 -12.52
N LEU A 47 -3.60 2.21 -13.01
CA LEU A 47 -4.95 2.43 -12.51
C LEU A 47 -5.16 1.83 -11.11
N ASN A 48 -4.67 0.60 -10.88
CA ASN A 48 -4.80 -0.06 -9.58
C ASN A 48 -4.00 0.66 -8.47
N ILE A 49 -2.86 1.27 -8.79
CA ILE A 49 -2.13 2.14 -7.85
C ILE A 49 -2.98 3.37 -7.50
N ALA A 50 -3.60 4.02 -8.50
CA ALA A 50 -4.46 5.17 -8.25
C ALA A 50 -5.68 4.79 -7.38
N PHE A 51 -6.31 3.63 -7.59
CA PHE A 51 -7.42 3.14 -6.77
C PHE A 51 -7.01 2.83 -5.33
N THR A 52 -5.83 2.25 -5.13
CA THR A 52 -5.27 2.08 -3.78
C THR A 52 -5.11 3.42 -3.06
N LEU A 53 -4.53 4.41 -3.74
CA LEU A 53 -4.37 5.77 -3.19
C LEU A 53 -5.71 6.48 -2.99
N MET A 54 -6.71 6.20 -3.82
CA MET A 54 -8.06 6.74 -3.66
C MET A 54 -8.68 6.35 -2.31
N GLY A 55 -8.59 5.08 -1.93
CA GLY A 55 -9.04 4.65 -0.61
C GLY A 55 -8.32 5.37 0.53
N LEU A 56 -7.01 5.58 0.41
CA LEU A 56 -6.24 6.32 1.42
C LEU A 56 -6.65 7.79 1.54
N LEU A 57 -6.97 8.45 0.43
CA LEU A 57 -7.28 9.89 0.38
C LEU A 57 -8.71 10.21 0.78
N TYR A 58 -9.67 9.36 0.43
CA TYR A 58 -11.10 9.66 0.60
C TYR A 58 -11.74 8.95 1.78
N GLY A 59 -11.18 7.81 2.23
CA GLY A 59 -11.75 7.05 3.33
C GLY A 59 -11.24 7.50 4.70
N GLU A 60 -12.11 7.36 5.70
CA GLU A 60 -11.79 7.53 7.11
C GLU A 60 -11.74 6.16 7.80
N GLY A 61 -10.75 5.95 8.67
CA GLY A 61 -10.58 4.67 9.37
C GLY A 61 -10.21 3.50 8.42
N PHE A 62 -10.15 2.30 8.96
CA PHE A 62 -9.73 1.11 8.21
C PHE A 62 -10.80 0.64 7.21
N THR A 63 -12.02 0.43 7.69
CA THR A 63 -13.10 -0.17 6.91
C THR A 63 -13.49 0.68 5.70
N GLU A 64 -13.69 1.98 5.86
CA GLU A 64 -14.11 2.83 4.74
C GLU A 64 -13.03 2.91 3.66
N ARG A 65 -11.76 3.02 4.03
CA ARG A 65 -10.63 2.98 3.09
C ARG A 65 -10.62 1.70 2.28
N LEU A 66 -10.84 0.56 2.94
CA LEU A 66 -10.92 -0.74 2.29
C LEU A 66 -12.10 -0.81 1.33
N LEU A 67 -13.29 -0.36 1.75
CA LEU A 67 -14.51 -0.38 0.93
C LEU A 67 -14.40 0.52 -0.29
N ILE A 68 -13.92 1.76 -0.16
CA ILE A 68 -13.70 2.66 -1.30
C ILE A 68 -12.74 2.02 -2.32
N THR A 69 -11.64 1.41 -1.84
CA THR A 69 -10.69 0.73 -2.70
C THR A 69 -11.34 -0.45 -3.44
N THR A 70 -12.15 -1.24 -2.73
CA THR A 70 -12.90 -2.37 -3.34
C THR A 70 -13.90 -1.89 -4.38
N ASP A 71 -14.66 -0.83 -4.06
CA ASP A 71 -15.70 -0.29 -4.93
C ASP A 71 -15.13 0.38 -6.19
N CYS A 72 -13.85 0.70 -6.21
CA CYS A 72 -13.18 1.12 -7.44
C CYS A 72 -13.15 0.03 -8.51
N GLY A 73 -13.24 -1.25 -8.14
CA GLY A 73 -13.22 -2.36 -9.07
C GLY A 73 -11.82 -2.71 -9.57
N TYR A 74 -11.73 -3.32 -10.75
CA TYR A 74 -10.49 -3.83 -11.36
C TYR A 74 -9.85 -4.93 -10.50
N ASP A 75 -8.60 -4.82 -10.09
CA ASP A 75 -7.86 -5.85 -9.34
C ASP A 75 -8.06 -5.69 -7.83
N THR A 76 -9.29 -5.93 -7.38
CA THR A 76 -9.75 -5.60 -6.03
C THR A 76 -9.04 -6.35 -4.92
N ASP A 77 -8.65 -7.60 -5.12
CA ASP A 77 -7.91 -8.39 -4.14
C ASP A 77 -6.49 -7.85 -3.95
N CYS A 78 -5.80 -7.49 -5.03
CA CYS A 78 -4.47 -6.88 -4.94
C CYS A 78 -4.51 -5.46 -4.35
N THR A 79 -5.47 -4.62 -4.77
CA THR A 79 -5.57 -3.25 -4.25
C THR A 79 -5.95 -3.22 -2.78
N CYS A 80 -6.89 -4.10 -2.34
CA CYS A 80 -7.27 -4.23 -0.94
C CYS A 80 -6.14 -4.80 -0.07
N ALA A 81 -5.41 -5.80 -0.55
CA ALA A 81 -4.22 -6.31 0.15
C ALA A 81 -3.16 -5.21 0.32
N THR A 82 -2.95 -4.40 -0.72
CA THR A 82 -1.97 -3.31 -0.70
C THR A 82 -2.36 -2.21 0.28
N ILE A 83 -3.60 -1.71 0.25
CA ILE A 83 -4.04 -0.67 1.18
C ILE A 83 -4.04 -1.17 2.62
N ALA A 84 -4.46 -2.40 2.89
CA ALA A 84 -4.44 -3.00 4.22
C ALA A 84 -3.00 -3.12 4.75
N SER A 85 -2.04 -3.51 3.90
CA SER A 85 -0.62 -3.55 4.25
C SER A 85 -0.07 -2.17 4.58
N ILE A 86 -0.38 -1.14 3.78
CA ILE A 86 0.03 0.24 4.05
C ILE A 86 -0.53 0.72 5.40
N MET A 87 -1.81 0.49 5.67
CA MET A 87 -2.43 0.88 6.94
C MET A 87 -1.83 0.13 8.14
N GLY A 88 -1.54 -1.17 7.98
CA GLY A 88 -0.87 -1.95 9.01
C GLY A 88 0.55 -1.46 9.32
N ILE A 89 1.29 -1.01 8.31
CA ILE A 89 2.63 -0.42 8.49
C ILE A 89 2.56 0.94 9.17
N LEU A 90 1.61 1.80 8.76
CA LEU A 90 1.49 3.16 9.28
C LEU A 90 0.93 3.21 10.71
N TYR A 91 -0.06 2.38 11.01
CA TYR A 91 -0.85 2.51 12.24
C TYR A 91 -0.76 1.30 13.17
N GLY A 92 -0.09 0.25 12.76
CA GLY A 92 0.02 -1.00 13.51
C GLY A 92 -1.22 -1.89 13.38
N THR A 93 -1.10 -3.11 13.92
CA THR A 93 -2.16 -4.13 13.81
C THR A 93 -3.44 -3.79 14.59
N SER A 94 -3.33 -2.97 15.63
CA SER A 94 -4.50 -2.51 16.41
C SER A 94 -5.43 -1.56 15.64
N TYR A 95 -4.98 -1.02 14.54
CA TYR A 95 -5.79 -0.18 13.65
C TYR A 95 -6.69 -1.00 12.72
N LEU A 96 -6.36 -2.27 12.52
CA LEU A 96 -7.11 -3.16 11.63
C LEU A 96 -8.41 -3.61 12.35
N ASP A 97 -9.56 -3.33 11.75
CA ASP A 97 -10.84 -3.71 12.33
C ASP A 97 -10.98 -5.21 12.45
N GLU A 98 -11.32 -5.70 13.66
CA GLU A 98 -11.44 -7.12 13.97
C GLU A 98 -12.40 -7.89 13.06
N GLN A 99 -13.45 -7.24 12.57
CA GLN A 99 -14.42 -7.84 11.64
C GLN A 99 -13.79 -8.35 10.34
N TRP A 100 -12.67 -7.75 9.92
CA TRP A 100 -11.93 -8.17 8.73
C TRP A 100 -10.83 -9.18 9.05
N VAL A 101 -10.21 -9.06 10.22
CA VAL A 101 -9.06 -9.89 10.61
C VAL A 101 -9.51 -11.24 11.19
N LYS A 102 -10.51 -11.25 12.09
CA LYS A 102 -10.96 -12.47 12.77
C LYS A 102 -11.37 -13.61 11.85
N PRO A 103 -12.11 -13.37 10.72
CA PRO A 103 -12.51 -14.45 9.82
C PRO A 103 -11.33 -15.10 9.10
N LEU A 104 -10.22 -14.38 8.92
CA LEU A 104 -9.02 -14.90 8.23
C LEU A 104 -8.24 -15.88 9.12
N GLY A 105 -8.24 -15.67 10.43
CA GLY A 105 -7.48 -16.47 11.39
C GLY A 105 -5.97 -16.32 11.21
N GLU A 106 -5.22 -17.21 11.87
CA GLU A 106 -3.74 -17.16 11.91
C GLU A 106 -3.05 -18.06 10.88
N LYS A 107 -3.81 -18.92 10.21
CA LYS A 107 -3.21 -19.96 9.34
C LYS A 107 -2.85 -19.39 7.97
N ILE A 108 -1.60 -19.64 7.55
CA ILE A 108 -1.16 -19.37 6.18
C ILE A 108 -1.43 -20.58 5.29
N LEU A 109 -2.09 -20.35 4.17
CA LEU A 109 -2.30 -21.31 3.11
C LEU A 109 -1.34 -20.99 1.96
N VAL A 110 -0.55 -21.97 1.57
CA VAL A 110 0.45 -21.82 0.51
C VAL A 110 -0.02 -22.55 -0.74
N SER A 111 0.11 -21.91 -1.89
CA SER A 111 -0.24 -22.52 -3.17
C SER A 111 0.65 -23.72 -3.49
N SER A 112 0.10 -24.75 -4.14
CA SER A 112 0.81 -25.98 -4.48
C SER A 112 2.09 -25.81 -5.31
N PRO A 113 2.27 -24.77 -6.16
CA PRO A 113 3.53 -24.52 -6.84
C PRO A 113 4.68 -24.07 -5.94
N ILE A 114 4.40 -23.65 -4.69
CA ILE A 114 5.43 -23.22 -3.74
C ILE A 114 5.94 -24.44 -2.99
N TYR A 115 7.13 -24.90 -3.35
CA TYR A 115 7.77 -26.09 -2.77
C TYR A 115 9.28 -25.90 -2.61
N GLY A 116 9.94 -26.83 -1.93
CA GLY A 116 11.41 -26.86 -1.82
C GLY A 116 12.00 -26.13 -0.63
N PHE A 117 11.16 -25.50 0.21
CA PHE A 117 11.61 -24.88 1.47
C PHE A 117 10.51 -24.95 2.55
N ASP A 118 10.92 -24.74 3.79
CA ASP A 118 10.01 -24.72 4.92
C ASP A 118 9.21 -23.41 4.95
N VAL A 119 7.92 -23.48 4.65
CA VAL A 119 7.02 -22.33 4.63
C VAL A 119 6.46 -22.04 6.03
N PRO A 120 6.28 -20.75 6.40
CA PRO A 120 5.63 -20.42 7.66
C PRO A 120 4.17 -20.91 7.66
N LYS A 121 3.74 -21.48 8.78
CA LYS A 121 2.39 -22.03 8.95
C LYS A 121 1.39 -21.04 9.49
N THR A 122 1.89 -20.00 10.16
CA THR A 122 1.07 -18.95 10.78
C THR A 122 1.59 -17.56 10.48
N ILE A 123 0.71 -16.55 10.62
CA ILE A 123 1.06 -15.13 10.49
C ILE A 123 2.14 -14.77 11.52
N GLY A 124 2.04 -15.26 12.76
CA GLY A 124 3.06 -15.05 13.79
C GLY A 124 4.43 -15.56 13.36
N GLU A 125 4.52 -16.79 12.83
CA GLU A 125 5.78 -17.35 12.34
C GLU A 125 6.36 -16.55 11.16
N LEU A 126 5.51 -16.11 10.22
CA LEU A 126 5.95 -15.24 9.12
C LEU A 126 6.48 -13.91 9.64
N THR A 127 5.80 -13.32 10.62
CA THR A 127 6.21 -12.06 11.25
C THR A 127 7.60 -12.19 11.91
N GLU A 128 7.83 -13.25 12.68
CA GLU A 128 9.14 -13.50 13.29
C GLU A 128 10.26 -13.66 12.25
N ARG A 129 9.98 -14.40 11.16
CA ARG A 129 10.93 -14.56 10.05
C ARG A 129 11.24 -13.24 9.37
N SER A 130 10.20 -12.40 9.14
CA SER A 130 10.35 -11.07 8.53
C SER A 130 11.16 -10.12 9.41
N ILE A 131 10.92 -10.09 10.73
CA ILE A 131 11.68 -9.29 11.68
C ILE A 131 13.15 -9.73 11.69
N ARG A 132 13.41 -11.03 11.66
CA ARG A 132 14.78 -11.56 11.61
C ARG A 132 15.48 -11.13 10.32
N ALA A 133 14.82 -11.23 9.17
CA ALA A 133 15.37 -10.80 7.90
C ALA A 133 15.63 -9.28 7.88
N ALA A 134 14.74 -8.48 8.42
CA ALA A 134 14.91 -7.03 8.53
C ALA A 134 16.13 -6.66 9.40
N LYS A 135 16.34 -7.34 10.54
CA LYS A 135 17.51 -7.13 11.40
C LYS A 135 18.81 -7.50 10.70
N LEU A 136 18.84 -8.59 9.93
CA LEU A 136 20.01 -8.98 9.15
C LEU A 136 20.30 -7.96 8.03
N ALA A 137 19.27 -7.50 7.32
CA ALA A 137 19.41 -6.46 6.30
C ALA A 137 19.98 -5.17 6.91
N ALA A 138 19.42 -4.70 8.02
CA ALA A 138 19.91 -3.52 8.72
C ALA A 138 21.37 -3.64 9.12
N ALA A 139 21.79 -4.78 9.67
CA ALA A 139 23.19 -5.04 10.04
C ALA A 139 24.14 -4.99 8.83
N VAL A 140 23.72 -5.50 7.67
CA VAL A 140 24.50 -5.41 6.42
C VAL A 140 24.63 -3.96 5.95
N TYR A 141 23.55 -3.16 6.05
CA TYR A 141 23.60 -1.73 5.70
C TYR A 141 24.48 -0.92 6.64
N GLU A 142 24.44 -1.20 7.94
CA GLU A 142 25.32 -0.57 8.92
C GLU A 142 26.81 -0.87 8.67
N ALA A 143 27.12 -2.08 8.18
CA ALA A 143 28.47 -2.50 7.85
C ALA A 143 29.00 -1.95 6.51
N ALA A 144 28.14 -1.48 5.62
CA ALA A 144 28.50 -0.97 4.29
C ALA A 144 27.65 0.26 3.90
N PRO A 145 27.79 1.39 4.60
CA PRO A 145 26.97 2.58 4.40
C PRO A 145 27.07 3.16 2.98
N ASP A 146 28.21 3.00 2.31
CA ASP A 146 28.47 3.56 0.97
C ASP A 146 27.83 2.78 -0.18
N LYS A 147 27.24 1.61 0.09
CA LYS A 147 26.50 0.81 -0.89
C LYS A 147 24.99 1.08 -0.84
N GLY A 148 24.57 2.13 -0.15
CA GLY A 148 23.21 2.41 0.23
C GLY A 148 22.28 2.69 -0.94
N ILE A 149 21.29 1.82 -1.12
CA ILE A 149 20.01 2.10 -1.80
C ILE A 149 18.98 2.58 -0.78
N PHE A 150 19.20 2.43 0.51
CA PHE A 150 18.33 2.87 1.58
C PHE A 150 19.12 3.55 2.70
N SER A 151 18.90 4.84 2.90
CA SER A 151 19.23 5.46 4.18
C SER A 151 18.08 5.14 5.14
N VAL A 152 18.27 4.23 6.08
CA VAL A 152 17.37 4.11 7.23
C VAL A 152 17.65 5.33 8.11
N ASN A 153 16.76 6.32 8.05
CA ASN A 153 16.90 7.50 8.88
C ASN A 153 16.59 7.08 10.33
N ARG A 154 17.60 6.94 11.18
CA ARG A 154 17.49 6.58 12.61
C ARG A 154 16.77 7.65 13.45
N GLU A 155 16.40 8.78 12.86
CA GLU A 155 15.65 9.84 13.54
C GLU A 155 14.13 9.59 13.59
N THR A 156 13.61 8.50 13.02
CA THR A 156 12.18 8.17 13.00
C THR A 156 11.67 7.36 14.18
N ASP A 157 12.33 7.39 15.34
CA ASP A 157 11.65 7.14 16.63
C ASP A 157 10.77 8.33 17.05
N ARG A 158 10.60 9.32 16.17
CA ARG A 158 9.67 10.41 16.34
C ARG A 158 8.35 10.03 15.71
N GLU A 159 7.26 10.26 16.46
CA GLU A 159 5.87 10.20 16.06
C GLU A 159 5.73 10.40 14.54
N ILE A 160 5.07 9.43 13.88
CA ILE A 160 4.64 9.60 12.49
C ILE A 160 3.61 10.72 12.51
N THR A 161 4.11 11.94 12.43
CA THR A 161 3.27 13.10 12.17
C THR A 161 2.83 12.94 10.73
N LEU A 162 1.54 12.69 10.52
CA LEU A 162 0.93 12.84 9.21
C LEU A 162 1.42 14.17 8.65
N LEU A 163 2.02 14.14 7.47
CA LEU A 163 2.53 15.35 6.85
C LEU A 163 1.40 16.41 6.86
N PRO A 164 1.66 17.63 7.29
CA PRO A 164 0.64 18.67 7.35
C PRO A 164 -0.04 18.82 5.99
N GLU A 165 -1.33 19.17 5.99
CA GLU A 165 -2.04 19.53 4.77
C GLU A 165 -1.20 20.54 3.98
N GLY A 166 -0.77 20.15 2.77
CA GLY A 166 0.08 20.96 1.90
C GLY A 166 1.50 20.44 1.66
N SER A 167 1.94 19.36 2.32
CA SER A 167 3.29 18.79 2.16
C SER A 167 3.51 18.03 0.85
N PHE A 168 2.49 17.82 0.04
CA PHE A 168 2.61 17.28 -1.31
C PHE A 168 2.82 18.44 -2.31
N ALA A 169 3.98 19.11 -2.23
CA ALA A 169 4.46 19.92 -3.34
C ALA A 169 4.97 18.96 -4.42
N CYS A 170 4.35 19.01 -5.59
CA CYS A 170 4.84 18.36 -6.81
C CYS A 170 6.12 19.02 -7.30
#